data_f97bf58f8893cea4c9b3c3581df3de1b
#
_entry.id   f97bf58f8893cea4c9b3c3581df3de1b
#
_cell.length_a   1.000
_cell.length_b   1.000
_cell.length_c   1.000
_cell.angle_alpha   90.00
_cell.angle_beta   90.00
_cell.angle_gamma   90.00
#
_symmetry.space_group_name_H-M   'P 1'
#
loop_
_entity.id
_entity.type
_entity.pdbx_description
1 polymer ?
#
loop_
_entity_poly.entity_id
_entity_poly.type
_entity_poly.pdbx_seq_one_letter_code
_entity_poly.pdbx_strand_id
1 'polypeptide(L)'
;DVKAGEHELSPEQEVLDLKISDYLVEVEASDNITYQDALIIAMKKERAAHKLYSDMAAKVPESHLKEVLEGLAKEEAKHKLFFESEYDERVLMDN
;
A
#
# COMPACT_ATOMS: atom_id res chain seq x y z
N ASP A 1 -22.80 0.21 -1.67
CA ASP A 1 -22.98 1.03 -2.69
C ASP A 1 -21.71 1.59 -3.22
N VAL A 2 -21.83 2.31 -4.20
CA VAL A 2 -20.65 2.71 -4.91
C VAL A 2 -19.71 3.52 -4.07
N LYS A 3 -20.24 4.45 -3.31
CA LYS A 3 -19.37 5.28 -2.54
C LYS A 3 -18.68 4.54 -1.46
N ALA A 4 -19.43 3.78 -0.70
CA ALA A 4 -18.83 2.99 0.33
C ALA A 4 -17.88 2.00 -0.28
N GLY A 5 -18.28 1.39 -1.39
CA GLY A 5 -17.44 0.39 -2.02
C GLY A 5 -16.15 0.94 -2.56
N GLU A 6 -16.13 2.22 -2.92
CA GLU A 6 -14.90 2.82 -3.43
C GLU A 6 -13.83 2.89 -2.39
N HIS A 7 -14.22 3.00 -1.12
CA HIS A 7 -13.25 3.19 -0.06
C HIS A 7 -13.10 2.00 0.85
N GLU A 8 -13.79 0.92 0.53
CA GLU A 8 -13.71 -0.29 1.33
C GLU A 8 -13.05 -1.39 0.52
N LEU A 9 -12.17 -2.11 1.18
CA LEU A 9 -11.51 -3.23 0.54
C LEU A 9 -12.42 -4.43 0.53
N SER A 10 -12.31 -5.25 -0.53
CA SER A 10 -12.94 -6.55 -0.53
C SER A 10 -12.27 -7.40 0.54
N PRO A 11 -12.90 -8.52 0.96
CA PRO A 11 -12.25 -9.40 1.92
C PRO A 11 -10.87 -9.86 1.49
N GLU A 12 -10.71 -10.17 0.22
CA GLU A 12 -9.41 -10.62 -0.29
C GLU A 12 -8.40 -9.50 -0.21
N GLN A 13 -8.80 -8.29 -0.53
CA GLN A 13 -7.92 -7.14 -0.47
C GLN A 13 -7.52 -6.83 0.97
N GLU A 14 -8.46 -6.97 1.89
CA GLU A 14 -8.16 -6.73 3.31
C GLU A 14 -7.13 -7.71 3.83
N VAL A 15 -7.25 -8.99 3.47
CA VAL A 15 -6.29 -9.98 3.93
C VAL A 15 -4.90 -9.68 3.41
N LEU A 16 -4.79 -9.37 2.13
CA LEU A 16 -3.49 -9.06 1.55
C LEU A 16 -2.90 -7.79 2.12
N ASP A 17 -3.73 -6.79 2.32
CA ASP A 17 -3.26 -5.53 2.88
C ASP A 17 -2.73 -5.72 4.29
N LEU A 18 -3.41 -6.53 5.11
CA LEU A 18 -2.96 -6.83 6.45
C LEU A 18 -1.63 -7.57 6.44
N LYS A 19 -1.45 -8.50 5.51
CA LYS A 19 -0.19 -9.24 5.43
C LYS A 19 0.96 -8.33 5.08
N ILE A 20 0.74 -7.38 4.21
CA ILE A 20 1.77 -6.40 3.86
C ILE A 20 2.09 -5.53 5.07
N SER A 21 1.08 -5.08 5.77
CA SER A 21 1.28 -4.28 6.97
C SER A 21 2.05 -5.03 8.04
N ASP A 22 1.71 -6.31 8.25
CA ASP A 22 2.43 -7.14 9.22
C ASP A 22 3.90 -7.27 8.85
N TYR A 23 4.16 -7.45 7.57
CA TYR A 23 5.54 -7.57 7.11
C TYR A 23 6.33 -6.29 7.40
N LEU A 24 5.70 -5.14 7.15
CA LEU A 24 6.33 -3.86 7.44
C LEU A 24 6.64 -3.71 8.92
N VAL A 25 5.70 -4.09 9.77
CA VAL A 25 5.89 -4.01 11.20
C VAL A 25 7.05 -4.88 11.64
N GLU A 26 7.15 -6.09 11.11
CA GLU A 26 8.24 -6.99 11.44
C GLU A 26 9.60 -6.40 11.07
N VAL A 27 9.69 -5.83 9.89
CA VAL A 27 10.93 -5.24 9.41
C VAL A 27 11.35 -4.09 10.31
N GLU A 28 10.40 -3.25 10.69
CA GLU A 28 10.71 -2.07 11.47
C GLU A 28 10.94 -2.37 12.94
N ALA A 29 10.29 -3.40 13.45
CA ALA A 29 10.43 -3.74 14.86
C ALA A 29 11.83 -4.19 15.23
N SER A 30 12.64 -4.55 14.25
CA SER A 30 13.99 -5.05 14.52
C SER A 30 14.98 -3.95 14.81
N ASP A 31 14.61 -2.67 14.57
CA ASP A 31 15.53 -1.56 14.69
C ASP A 31 14.90 -0.35 15.35
N ASN A 32 15.75 0.51 15.86
CA ASN A 32 15.34 1.83 16.32
C ASN A 32 15.31 2.76 15.13
N ILE A 33 14.16 2.94 14.52
CA ILE A 33 14.08 3.79 13.35
C ILE A 33 13.32 5.06 13.69
N THR A 34 13.62 6.11 12.97
CA THR A 34 12.93 7.38 13.16
C THR A 34 11.61 7.36 12.40
N TYR A 35 10.76 8.35 12.69
CA TYR A 35 9.51 8.51 11.96
C TYR A 35 9.79 8.68 10.46
N GLN A 36 10.82 9.46 10.13
CA GLN A 36 11.21 9.66 8.75
C GLN A 36 11.60 8.34 8.08
N ASP A 37 12.41 7.54 8.78
CA ASP A 37 12.81 6.24 8.24
C ASP A 37 11.61 5.34 8.00
N ALA A 38 10.69 5.33 8.95
CA ALA A 38 9.49 4.52 8.82
C ALA A 38 8.68 4.93 7.60
N LEU A 39 8.53 6.24 7.37
CA LEU A 39 7.79 6.72 6.21
C LEU A 39 8.47 6.31 4.91
N ILE A 40 9.80 6.42 4.85
CA ILE A 40 10.55 6.04 3.66
C ILE A 40 10.36 4.55 3.37
N ILE A 41 10.46 3.72 4.40
CA ILE A 41 10.27 2.28 4.23
C ILE A 41 8.85 1.99 3.74
N ALA A 42 7.86 2.64 4.36
CA ALA A 42 6.47 2.44 3.98
C ALA A 42 6.24 2.83 2.52
N MET A 43 6.78 3.98 2.11
CA MET A 43 6.62 4.41 0.72
C MET A 43 7.23 3.43 -0.26
N LYS A 44 8.40 2.91 0.07
CA LYS A 44 9.06 1.93 -0.80
C LYS A 44 8.25 0.65 -0.91
N LYS A 45 7.68 0.19 0.20
CA LYS A 45 6.87 -1.03 0.19
C LYS A 45 5.58 -0.85 -0.58
N GLU A 46 4.93 0.31 -0.41
CA GLU A 46 3.69 0.56 -1.14
C GLU A 46 3.95 0.66 -2.64
N ARG A 47 5.06 1.27 -3.02
CA ARG A 47 5.41 1.36 -4.44
C ARG A 47 5.65 -0.03 -5.02
N ALA A 48 6.39 -0.87 -4.28
CA ALA A 48 6.67 -2.22 -4.73
C ALA A 48 5.39 -3.04 -4.83
N ALA A 49 4.49 -2.89 -3.87
CA ALA A 49 3.23 -3.62 -3.88
C ALA A 49 2.36 -3.17 -5.06
N HIS A 50 2.28 -1.87 -5.29
CA HIS A 50 1.51 -1.35 -6.42
C HIS A 50 2.02 -1.94 -7.74
N LYS A 51 3.34 -1.93 -7.92
CA LYS A 51 3.93 -2.48 -9.13
C LYS A 51 3.62 -3.97 -9.26
N LEU A 52 3.77 -4.71 -8.16
CA LEU A 52 3.52 -6.15 -8.17
C LEU A 52 2.09 -6.45 -8.61
N TYR A 53 1.11 -5.80 -7.98
CA TYR A 53 -0.29 -6.06 -8.30
C TYR A 53 -0.62 -5.63 -9.72
N SER A 54 -0.07 -4.51 -10.17
CA SER A 54 -0.30 -4.05 -11.54
C SER A 54 0.27 -5.03 -12.56
N ASP A 55 1.49 -5.51 -12.30
CA ASP A 55 2.13 -6.47 -13.19
C ASP A 55 1.36 -7.79 -13.24
N MET A 56 0.90 -8.25 -12.08
CA MET A 56 0.15 -9.48 -12.02
C MET A 56 -1.20 -9.34 -12.74
N ALA A 57 -1.85 -8.18 -12.56
CA ALA A 57 -3.13 -7.95 -13.22
C ALA A 57 -2.99 -7.99 -14.73
N ALA A 58 -1.85 -7.52 -15.25
CA ALA A 58 -1.63 -7.54 -16.68
C ALA A 58 -1.40 -8.93 -17.23
N LYS A 59 -1.04 -9.89 -16.37
CA LYS A 59 -0.66 -11.22 -16.82
C LYS A 59 -1.76 -12.27 -16.65
N VAL A 60 -2.69 -12.05 -15.71
CA VAL A 60 -3.71 -13.07 -15.46
C VAL A 60 -4.82 -12.99 -16.50
N PRO A 61 -5.27 -14.12 -17.02
CA PRO A 61 -6.33 -14.11 -18.02
C PRO A 61 -7.73 -14.07 -17.42
N GLU A 62 -7.89 -14.49 -16.17
CA GLU A 62 -9.21 -14.60 -15.57
C GLU A 62 -9.65 -13.22 -15.08
N SER A 63 -10.83 -12.77 -15.54
CA SER A 63 -11.22 -11.37 -15.37
C SER A 63 -11.51 -10.99 -13.92
N HIS A 64 -12.07 -11.91 -13.14
CA HIS A 64 -12.35 -11.57 -11.74
C HIS A 64 -11.06 -11.35 -10.96
N LEU A 65 -10.09 -12.23 -11.14
CA LEU A 65 -8.82 -12.08 -10.48
C LEU A 65 -8.11 -10.80 -10.93
N LYS A 66 -8.22 -10.51 -12.23
CA LYS A 66 -7.64 -9.27 -12.74
C LYS A 66 -8.24 -8.06 -12.04
N GLU A 67 -9.55 -8.04 -11.85
CA GLU A 67 -10.20 -6.93 -11.17
C GLU A 67 -9.74 -6.80 -9.72
N VAL A 68 -9.60 -7.94 -9.04
CA VAL A 68 -9.12 -7.92 -7.67
C VAL A 68 -7.72 -7.32 -7.59
N LEU A 69 -6.84 -7.75 -8.50
CA LEU A 69 -5.47 -7.26 -8.50
C LEU A 69 -5.39 -5.77 -8.84
N GLU A 70 -6.23 -5.33 -9.77
CA GLU A 70 -6.28 -3.90 -10.10
C GLU A 70 -6.78 -3.08 -8.92
N GLY A 71 -7.75 -3.63 -8.18
CA GLY A 71 -8.23 -2.96 -6.99
C GLY A 71 -7.16 -2.86 -5.91
N LEU A 72 -6.40 -3.94 -5.73
CA LEU A 72 -5.29 -3.91 -4.79
C LEU A 72 -4.25 -2.87 -5.19
N ALA A 73 -3.93 -2.80 -6.48
CA ALA A 73 -2.97 -1.81 -6.95
C ALA A 73 -3.45 -0.39 -6.65
N LYS A 74 -4.73 -0.13 -6.84
CA LYS A 74 -5.29 1.19 -6.54
C LYS A 74 -5.18 1.52 -5.06
N GLU A 75 -5.43 0.55 -4.19
CA GLU A 75 -5.33 0.79 -2.76
C GLU A 75 -3.91 1.09 -2.34
N GLU A 76 -2.95 0.38 -2.91
CA GLU A 76 -1.55 0.64 -2.58
C GLU A 76 -1.13 2.03 -3.07
N ALA A 77 -1.66 2.47 -4.20
CA ALA A 77 -1.37 3.81 -4.68
C ALA A 77 -1.90 4.88 -3.72
N LYS A 78 -3.07 4.64 -3.13
CA LYS A 78 -3.62 5.56 -2.14
C LYS A 78 -2.75 5.61 -0.89
N HIS A 79 -2.30 4.45 -0.43
CA HIS A 79 -1.42 4.39 0.73
C HIS A 79 -0.11 5.14 0.46
N LYS A 80 0.42 4.97 -0.73
CA LYS A 80 1.65 5.66 -1.11
C LYS A 80 1.46 7.18 -1.04
N LEU A 81 0.35 7.66 -1.58
CA LEU A 81 0.06 9.09 -1.54
C LEU A 81 -0.07 9.59 -0.10
N PHE A 82 -0.71 8.81 0.75
CA PHE A 82 -0.84 9.18 2.15
C PHE A 82 0.53 9.34 2.80
N PHE A 83 1.40 8.37 2.59
CA PHE A 83 2.74 8.43 3.20
C PHE A 83 3.56 9.57 2.62
N GLU A 84 3.40 9.85 1.33
CA GLU A 84 4.09 10.98 0.72
C GLU A 84 3.62 12.30 1.30
N SER A 85 2.33 12.43 1.54
CA SER A 85 1.79 13.62 2.18
C SER A 85 2.33 13.78 3.60
N GLU A 86 2.38 12.69 4.33
CA GLU A 86 2.93 12.71 5.68
C GLU A 86 4.40 13.12 5.67
N TYR A 87 5.15 12.61 4.71
CA TYR A 87 6.55 12.96 4.61
C TYR A 87 6.71 14.45 4.35
N ASP A 88 5.94 14.98 3.38
CA ASP A 88 6.00 16.39 3.07
C ASP A 88 5.65 17.26 4.25
N GLU A 89 4.58 16.91 4.95
CA GLU A 89 4.08 17.77 6.02
C GLU A 89 4.87 17.64 7.30
N ARG A 90 5.30 16.42 7.63
CA ARG A 90 5.89 16.18 8.94
C ARG A 90 7.39 16.15 8.92
N VAL A 91 7.99 15.91 7.77
CA VAL A 91 9.44 15.82 7.68
C VAL A 91 10.01 17.03 6.97
N LEU A 92 9.56 17.28 5.75
CA LEU A 92 10.16 18.36 4.97
C LEU A 92 9.77 19.73 5.47
N MET A 93 8.51 19.91 5.85
CA MET A 93 8.07 21.24 6.27
C MET A 93 8.49 21.60 7.68
N ASP A 94 8.73 20.60 8.50
CA ASP A 94 9.21 20.85 9.87
C ASP A 94 10.68 21.16 9.91
N ASN A 95 11.38 20.86 8.86
CA ASN A 95 12.80 21.18 8.77
C ASN A 95 13.02 22.53 8.13
#